data_c2956949e2a266b3b9438e2edbea1058
#
_entry.id   c2956949e2a266b3b9438e2edbea1058
#
_cell.length_a   1.000
_cell.length_b   1.000
_cell.length_c   1.000
_cell.angle_alpha   90.00
_cell.angle_beta   90.00
_cell.angle_gamma   90.00
#
_symmetry.space_group_name_H-M   'P 1'
#
loop_
_entity.id
_entity.type
_entity.pdbx_description
1 polymer ?
#
loop_
_entity_poly.entity_id
_entity_poly.type
_entity_poly.pdbx_seq_one_letter_code
_entity_poly.pdbx_strand_id
1 'polypeptide(L)'
;MPESGFKLPVEVEKEAGPLLAELRAGGWQVYASEYDDSAFGNWSVDLQRDGVVMRLVKDRSQYMVTGPPEEVLKAAGLWRAFDSLNELQTTVARWANRSLY
;
A
#
# COMPACT_ATOMS: atom_id res chain seq x y z
N MET A 1 -6.78 22.74 -3.86
CA MET A 1 -6.43 22.38 -3.55
C MET A 1 -6.23 21.70 -3.49
N PRO A 2 -6.15 21.85 -3.41
CA PRO A 2 -5.83 21.13 -3.32
C PRO A 2 -5.79 20.01 -3.07
N GLU A 3 -5.78 19.76 -3.52
CA GLU A 3 -5.59 18.50 -3.32
C GLU A 3 -5.25 18.27 -1.95
N SER A 4 -5.20 17.09 -1.46
CA SER A 4 -4.95 16.87 -0.09
C SER A 4 -3.66 17.49 0.35
N GLY A 5 -2.77 17.72 -0.56
CA GLY A 5 -1.49 18.28 -0.23
C GLY A 5 -0.53 17.32 0.40
N PHE A 6 -0.89 16.08 0.59
CA PHE A 6 0.03 15.12 1.17
C PHE A 6 1.11 14.75 0.17
N LYS A 7 2.36 14.78 0.62
CA LYS A 7 3.50 14.52 -0.23
C LYS A 7 4.23 13.28 0.20
N LEU A 8 4.44 12.37 -0.73
CA LEU A 8 5.20 11.15 -0.45
C LEU A 8 6.69 11.43 -0.44
N PRO A 9 7.44 10.74 0.41
CA PRO A 9 8.89 10.77 0.27
C PRO A 9 9.31 10.32 -1.12
N VAL A 10 10.37 10.93 -1.64
CA VAL A 10 10.85 10.63 -2.99
C VAL A 10 11.15 9.15 -3.17
N GLU A 11 11.74 8.54 -2.15
CA GLU A 11 12.13 7.13 -2.23
C GLU A 11 10.90 6.23 -2.35
N VAL A 12 9.84 6.57 -1.64
CA VAL A 12 8.59 5.81 -1.72
C VAL A 12 7.95 5.99 -3.08
N GLU A 13 7.96 7.22 -3.58
CA GLU A 13 7.39 7.52 -4.88
C GLU A 13 8.11 6.73 -5.98
N LYS A 14 9.42 6.64 -5.89
CA LYS A 14 10.20 5.91 -6.89
C LYS A 14 9.90 4.42 -6.87
N GLU A 15 9.84 3.85 -5.68
CA GLU A 15 9.69 2.41 -5.57
C GLU A 15 8.24 1.97 -5.74
N ALA A 16 7.30 2.66 -5.09
CA ALA A 16 5.91 2.24 -5.05
C ALA A 16 5.00 3.06 -5.94
N GLY A 17 5.55 4.02 -6.69
CA GLY A 17 4.74 4.91 -7.53
C GLY A 17 3.74 4.19 -8.43
N PRO A 18 4.16 3.20 -9.22
CA PRO A 18 3.21 2.51 -10.10
C PRO A 18 2.07 1.84 -9.34
N LEU A 19 2.37 1.20 -8.20
CA LEU A 19 1.33 0.59 -7.39
C LEU A 19 0.38 1.64 -6.84
N LEU A 20 0.92 2.74 -6.33
CA LEU A 20 0.09 3.80 -5.76
C LEU A 20 -0.77 4.46 -6.83
N ALA A 21 -0.23 4.63 -8.04
CA ALA A 21 -1.01 5.17 -9.13
C ALA A 21 -2.21 4.28 -9.45
N GLU A 22 -1.99 2.98 -9.46
CA GLU A 22 -3.05 2.03 -9.74
C GLU A 22 -4.12 2.06 -8.64
N LEU A 23 -3.69 2.13 -7.38
CA LEU A 23 -4.64 2.19 -6.27
C LEU A 23 -5.43 3.50 -6.30
N ARG A 24 -4.76 4.61 -6.58
CA ARG A 24 -5.45 5.90 -6.67
C ARG A 24 -6.48 5.91 -7.79
N ALA A 25 -6.16 5.27 -8.92
CA ALA A 25 -7.12 5.16 -10.01
C ALA A 25 -8.35 4.38 -9.57
N GLY A 26 -8.22 3.49 -8.61
CA GLY A 26 -9.34 2.74 -8.05
C GLY A 26 -10.04 3.43 -6.90
N GLY A 27 -9.68 4.67 -6.60
CA GLY A 27 -10.36 5.45 -5.57
C GLY A 27 -9.67 5.47 -4.22
N TRP A 28 -8.53 4.82 -4.08
CA TRP A 28 -7.80 4.84 -2.82
C TRP A 28 -7.07 6.16 -2.67
N GLN A 29 -7.02 6.66 -1.44
CA GLN A 29 -6.35 7.91 -1.12
C GLN A 29 -5.24 7.65 -0.12
N VAL A 30 -4.07 8.18 -0.41
CA VAL A 30 -2.94 8.12 0.52
C VAL A 30 -3.11 9.24 1.53
N TYR A 31 -3.01 8.92 2.81
CA TYR A 31 -3.15 9.96 3.84
C TYR A 31 -1.98 10.00 4.81
N ALA A 32 -1.04 9.07 4.75
CA ALA A 32 0.15 9.11 5.58
C ALA A 32 1.22 8.23 4.98
N SER A 33 2.48 8.56 5.26
CA SER A 33 3.59 7.74 4.80
C SER A 33 4.81 8.05 5.66
N GLU A 34 5.64 7.04 5.85
CA GLU A 34 6.91 7.18 6.55
C GLU A 34 8.00 6.50 5.77
N TYR A 35 9.20 7.04 5.84
CA TYR A 35 10.37 6.47 5.21
C TYR A 35 11.54 6.59 6.19
N ASP A 36 12.27 5.49 6.38
CA ASP A 36 13.39 5.46 7.32
C ASP A 36 14.62 4.95 6.59
N ASP A 37 15.49 5.86 6.17
CA ASP A 37 16.68 5.49 5.42
C ASP A 37 17.74 4.88 6.33
N SER A 38 17.66 5.07 7.64
CA SER A 38 18.60 4.46 8.57
C SER A 38 18.20 3.03 8.91
N ALA A 39 17.04 2.57 8.44
CA ALA A 39 16.54 1.23 8.70
C ALA A 39 16.28 0.51 7.38
N PHE A 40 17.33 0.38 6.56
CA PHE A 40 17.29 -0.38 5.30
C PHE A 40 16.32 0.19 4.28
N GLY A 41 16.00 1.49 4.37
CA GLY A 41 15.04 2.07 3.44
C GLY A 41 13.62 1.57 3.65
N ASN A 42 13.28 1.17 4.86
CA ASN A 42 11.92 0.72 5.17
C ASN A 42 10.94 1.89 5.04
N TRP A 43 9.71 1.56 4.64
CA TRP A 43 8.70 2.60 4.51
C TRP A 43 7.31 2.02 4.72
N SER A 44 6.36 2.93 4.94
CA SER A 44 4.95 2.55 5.00
C SER A 44 4.13 3.62 4.30
N VAL A 45 2.99 3.21 3.78
CA VAL A 45 2.01 4.10 3.15
C VAL A 45 0.64 3.70 3.64
N ASP A 46 -0.09 4.66 4.18
CA ASP A 46 -1.46 4.44 4.66
C ASP A 46 -2.45 4.97 3.64
N LEU A 47 -3.40 4.13 3.27
CA LEU A 47 -4.42 4.47 2.28
C LEU A 47 -5.80 4.16 2.84
N GLN A 48 -6.81 4.85 2.27
CA GLN A 48 -8.20 4.60 2.66
C GLN A 48 -9.11 4.72 1.46
N ARG A 49 -10.21 4.00 1.53
CA ARG A 49 -11.26 4.06 0.53
C ARG A 49 -12.56 3.56 1.17
N ASP A 50 -13.59 4.41 1.16
CA ASP A 50 -14.94 4.01 1.63
C ASP A 50 -14.92 3.40 3.02
N GLY A 51 -14.10 3.97 3.91
CA GLY A 51 -14.04 3.49 5.29
C GLY A 51 -13.10 2.30 5.50
N VAL A 52 -12.51 1.78 4.44
CA VAL A 52 -11.54 0.70 4.55
C VAL A 52 -10.15 1.31 4.57
N VAL A 53 -9.35 0.88 5.54
CA VAL A 53 -7.99 1.39 5.71
C VAL A 53 -7.02 0.25 5.43
N MET A 54 -5.94 0.56 4.71
CA MET A 54 -4.86 -0.42 4.56
C MET A 54 -3.53 0.28 4.67
N ARG A 55 -2.53 -0.44 5.12
CA ARG A 55 -1.16 0.04 5.19
C ARG A 55 -0.28 -0.89 4.37
N LEU A 56 0.47 -0.31 3.46
CA LEU A 56 1.51 -1.02 2.72
C LEU A 56 2.82 -0.81 3.45
N VAL A 57 3.56 -1.88 3.67
CA VAL A 57 4.80 -1.82 4.46
C VAL A 57 5.92 -2.50 3.69
N LYS A 58 7.07 -1.84 3.65
CA LYS A 58 8.31 -2.47 3.24
C LYS A 58 9.20 -2.61 4.48
N ASP A 59 9.62 -3.84 4.78
CA ASP A 59 10.46 -4.13 5.92
C ASP A 59 11.53 -5.11 5.48
N ARG A 60 12.78 -4.64 5.42
CA ARG A 60 13.96 -5.48 5.10
C ARG A 60 13.78 -6.23 3.80
N SER A 61 13.38 -5.50 2.76
CA SER A 61 13.22 -6.04 1.41
C SER A 61 12.02 -6.96 1.24
N GLN A 62 11.12 -6.99 2.23
CA GLN A 62 9.86 -7.70 2.09
C GLN A 62 8.71 -6.71 2.17
N TYR A 63 7.59 -7.07 1.57
CA TYR A 63 6.45 -6.18 1.43
C TYR A 63 5.21 -6.85 1.99
N MET A 64 4.40 -6.07 2.72
CA MET A 64 3.24 -6.60 3.42
C MET A 64 2.08 -5.62 3.37
N VAL A 65 0.88 -6.14 3.60
CA VAL A 65 -0.33 -5.33 3.75
C VAL A 65 -0.88 -5.60 5.14
N THR A 66 -1.24 -4.52 5.85
CA THR A 66 -1.92 -4.63 7.13
C THR A 66 -3.13 -3.70 7.11
N GLY A 67 -3.96 -3.76 8.16
CA GLY A 67 -5.12 -2.91 8.32
C GLY A 67 -6.42 -3.67 8.24
N PRO A 68 -6.77 -4.28 7.11
CA PRO A 68 -7.98 -5.09 7.05
C PRO A 68 -7.90 -6.27 8.00
N PRO A 69 -9.06 -6.83 8.40
CA PRO A 69 -9.05 -7.99 9.26
C PRO A 69 -8.30 -9.16 8.66
N GLU A 70 -7.74 -9.98 9.54
CA GLU A 70 -6.90 -11.11 9.11
C GLU A 70 -7.61 -12.01 8.12
N GLU A 71 -8.87 -12.34 8.38
CA GLU A 71 -9.58 -13.25 7.48
C GLU A 71 -9.80 -12.64 6.10
N VAL A 72 -9.94 -11.31 6.04
CA VAL A 72 -10.05 -10.63 4.75
C VAL A 72 -8.74 -10.73 3.99
N LEU A 73 -7.63 -10.50 4.68
CA LEU A 73 -6.31 -10.58 4.06
C LEU A 73 -5.99 -11.98 3.61
N LYS A 74 -6.36 -12.98 4.42
CA LYS A 74 -6.14 -14.38 4.05
C LYS A 74 -6.92 -14.74 2.79
N ALA A 75 -8.19 -14.33 2.74
CA ALA A 75 -9.02 -14.64 1.57
C ALA A 75 -8.49 -13.98 0.31
N ALA A 76 -7.83 -12.84 0.45
CA ALA A 76 -7.29 -12.11 -0.70
C ALA A 76 -5.89 -12.55 -1.09
N GLY A 77 -5.29 -13.48 -0.34
CA GLY A 77 -3.91 -13.90 -0.59
C GLY A 77 -2.88 -12.88 -0.10
N LEU A 78 -3.28 -11.99 0.80
CA LEU A 78 -2.43 -10.90 1.28
C LEU A 78 -1.87 -11.13 2.68
N TRP A 79 -2.19 -12.24 3.31
CA TRP A 79 -1.72 -12.53 4.66
C TRP A 79 -0.38 -13.24 4.60
N ARG A 80 0.64 -12.49 4.13
CA ARG A 80 2.00 -13.03 3.99
C ARG A 80 2.94 -11.89 3.66
N ALA A 81 4.24 -12.13 3.82
CA ALA A 81 5.27 -11.22 3.33
C ALA A 81 5.58 -11.60 1.89
N PHE A 82 5.72 -10.60 1.03
CA PHE A 82 6.06 -10.79 -0.37
C PHE A 82 7.52 -10.42 -0.58
N ASP A 83 8.22 -11.18 -1.39
CA ASP A 83 9.63 -10.92 -1.67
C ASP A 83 9.82 -9.89 -2.77
N SER A 84 8.78 -9.56 -3.52
CA SER A 84 8.88 -8.53 -4.54
C SER A 84 7.66 -7.65 -4.50
N LEU A 85 7.89 -6.36 -4.78
CA LEU A 85 6.80 -5.40 -4.84
C LEU A 85 5.85 -5.73 -5.99
N ASN A 86 6.38 -6.29 -7.06
CA ASN A 86 5.57 -6.64 -8.21
C ASN A 86 4.53 -7.72 -7.86
N GLU A 87 4.94 -8.72 -7.08
CA GLU A 87 3.99 -9.73 -6.62
C GLU A 87 2.92 -9.12 -5.71
N LEU A 88 3.35 -8.26 -4.80
CA LEU A 88 2.39 -7.59 -3.93
C LEU A 88 1.43 -6.75 -4.76
N GLN A 89 1.96 -6.03 -5.74
CA GLN A 89 1.14 -5.16 -6.57
C GLN A 89 0.04 -5.95 -7.29
N THR A 90 0.40 -7.07 -7.88
CA THR A 90 -0.57 -7.89 -8.59
C THR A 90 -1.68 -8.36 -7.65
N THR A 91 -1.30 -8.82 -6.46
CA THR A 91 -2.26 -9.39 -5.52
C THR A 91 -3.14 -8.30 -4.90
N VAL A 92 -2.51 -7.18 -4.47
CA VAL A 92 -3.28 -6.13 -3.79
C VAL A 92 -4.17 -5.40 -4.78
N ALA A 93 -3.72 -5.20 -6.01
CA ALA A 93 -4.55 -4.52 -7.00
C ALA A 93 -5.78 -5.33 -7.34
N ARG A 94 -5.62 -6.65 -7.43
CA ARG A 94 -6.75 -7.53 -7.68
C ARG A 94 -7.80 -7.40 -6.59
N TRP A 95 -7.36 -7.39 -5.33
CA TRP A 95 -8.27 -7.23 -4.20
C TRP A 95 -8.87 -5.83 -4.16
N ALA A 96 -8.02 -4.82 -4.31
CA ALA A 96 -8.42 -3.42 -4.12
C ALA A 96 -9.35 -2.93 -5.23
N ASN A 97 -9.27 -3.52 -6.41
CA ASN A 97 -10.09 -3.09 -7.55
C ASN A 97 -11.42 -3.83 -7.62
N ARG A 98 -11.66 -4.75 -6.71
CA ARG A 98 -12.96 -5.38 -6.62
C ARG A 98 -13.92 -4.45 -5.91
N SER A 99 -15.21 -4.78 -6.01
CA SER A 99 -16.19 -4.16 -5.16
C SER A 99 -15.85 -4.48 -3.71
N LEU A 100 -15.89 -3.46 -2.87
CA LEU A 100 -15.63 -3.64 -1.44
C LEU A 100 -16.92 -3.95 -0.68
N TYR A 101 -18.00 -4.18 -1.38
CA TYR A 101 -19.30 -4.40 -0.76
C TYR A 101 -19.80 -5.80 -0.98
#